data_5ab0284024839869bbe977fc68a49e65
#
_entry.id   5ab0284024839869bbe977fc68a49e65
#
_cell.length_a   1.000
_cell.length_b   1.000
_cell.length_c   1.000
_cell.angle_alpha   90.00
_cell.angle_beta   90.00
_cell.angle_gamma   90.00
#
_symmetry.space_group_name_H-M   'P 1'
#
loop_
_entity.id
_entity.type
_entity.pdbx_description
1 polymer ?
#
loop_
_entity_poly.entity_id
_entity_poly.type
_entity_poly.pdbx_seq_one_letter_code
_entity_poly.pdbx_strand_id
1 'polypeptide(L)'
;MTKTSVKVLTLITCLSALPLMVGLMGCGSDRHNQSTGHLNYDNRVAEPGYTQITDQRVEDSRTAERVREALAAAPQYKFDGVGVAAGNGVVQLSGFVNTSAQKNRAGEIASKVAGVKSVENNVTVRE
;
A
#
# COMPACT_ATOMS: atom_id res chain seq x y z
N MET A 1 42.44 -13.36 10.59
CA MET A 1 43.37 -12.28 10.24
C MET A 1 42.83 -11.54 9.06
N THR A 2 42.65 -10.39 9.20
CA THR A 2 42.64 -9.01 8.77
C THR A 2 41.25 -8.41 8.63
N LYS A 3 40.97 -7.55 9.59
CA LYS A 3 39.94 -6.54 9.63
C LYS A 3 40.28 -5.43 8.65
N THR A 4 39.39 -5.02 7.82
CA THR A 4 39.50 -3.72 7.15
C THR A 4 38.22 -2.93 7.38
N SER A 5 38.27 -2.06 8.37
CA SER A 5 37.37 -0.93 8.58
C SER A 5 37.61 0.09 7.48
N VAL A 6 36.58 0.42 6.72
CA VAL A 6 36.60 1.64 5.93
C VAL A 6 35.54 2.60 6.48
N LYS A 7 36.04 3.50 7.31
CA LYS A 7 35.35 4.74 7.66
C LYS A 7 35.42 5.67 6.46
N VAL A 8 34.33 5.96 5.82
CA VAL A 8 34.25 7.11 4.92
C VAL A 8 33.47 8.21 5.63
N LEU A 9 34.23 9.11 6.18
CA LEU A 9 33.80 10.39 6.71
C LEU A 9 33.78 11.36 5.53
N THR A 10 32.62 11.76 5.05
CA THR A 10 32.52 12.87 4.10
C THR A 10 31.68 13.99 4.71
N LEU A 11 32.40 14.92 5.32
CA LEU A 11 31.94 16.26 5.63
C LEU A 11 31.87 17.05 4.31
N ILE A 12 30.69 17.49 3.92
CA ILE A 12 30.56 18.54 2.94
C ILE A 12 29.74 19.67 3.58
N THR A 13 30.49 20.62 4.10
CA THR A 13 30.04 21.98 4.37
C THR A 13 29.91 22.72 3.04
N CYS A 14 28.74 23.19 2.71
CA CYS A 14 28.55 24.24 1.73
C CYS A 14 27.67 25.34 2.31
N LEU A 15 28.42 26.35 2.75
CA LEU A 15 28.00 27.70 3.07
C LEU A 15 27.92 28.44 1.74
N SER A 16 26.82 29.08 1.42
CA SER A 16 26.78 30.37 0.74
C SER A 16 25.40 30.73 0.19
N ALA A 17 24.98 31.85 0.70
CA ALA A 17 24.50 33.02 -0.05
C ALA A 17 23.02 33.06 -0.44
N LEU A 18 22.33 33.93 0.33
CA LEU A 18 21.13 34.66 -0.12
C LEU A 18 21.46 35.60 -1.29
N PRO A 19 20.48 35.86 -2.14
CA PRO A 19 20.18 37.24 -2.47
C PRO A 19 18.72 37.59 -2.20
N LEU A 20 18.57 38.72 -1.52
CA LEU A 20 17.36 39.53 -1.53
C LEU A 20 17.04 39.96 -2.98
N MET A 21 15.82 39.74 -3.41
CA MET A 21 15.22 40.48 -4.49
C MET A 21 13.86 40.99 -4.04
N VAL A 22 13.83 42.25 -3.77
CA VAL A 22 12.67 43.12 -3.71
C VAL A 22 12.18 43.35 -5.13
N GLY A 23 10.94 43.08 -5.41
CA GLY A 23 10.32 43.32 -6.70
C GLY A 23 8.84 43.64 -6.53
N LEU A 24 8.53 44.88 -6.75
CA LEU A 24 7.26 45.56 -6.58
C LEU A 24 6.13 45.04 -7.48
N MET A 25 4.90 45.20 -6.92
CA MET A 25 3.65 45.64 -7.54
C MET A 25 3.25 45.06 -8.90
N GLY A 26 2.10 44.40 -8.87
CA GLY A 26 1.26 44.16 -10.02
C GLY A 26 -0.18 43.91 -9.57
N CYS A 27 -0.97 44.99 -9.41
CA CYS A 27 -2.41 44.96 -9.39
C CYS A 27 -2.90 44.50 -10.78
N GLY A 28 -3.56 43.35 -10.83
CA GLY A 28 -4.31 42.91 -11.99
C GLY A 28 -5.64 42.37 -11.53
N SER A 29 -6.65 43.21 -11.56
CA SER A 29 -8.06 42.83 -11.39
C SER A 29 -8.50 42.12 -12.66
N ASP A 30 -8.72 40.85 -12.63
CA ASP A 30 -9.55 40.19 -13.63
C ASP A 30 -10.57 39.30 -12.92
N ARG A 31 -11.78 39.85 -12.86
CA ARG A 31 -13.00 39.14 -12.59
C ARG A 31 -13.27 38.20 -13.76
N HIS A 32 -12.93 36.93 -13.62
CA HIS A 32 -13.56 35.91 -14.43
C HIS A 32 -14.37 35.01 -13.49
N ASN A 33 -15.64 35.37 -13.48
CA ASN A 33 -16.69 34.52 -12.97
C ASN A 33 -16.83 33.32 -13.93
N GLN A 34 -16.21 32.21 -13.60
CA GLN A 34 -16.60 30.93 -14.16
C GLN A 34 -17.04 30.03 -13.00
N SER A 35 -18.34 29.98 -12.87
CA SER A 35 -19.09 29.01 -12.12
C SER A 35 -18.85 27.63 -12.77
N THR A 36 -17.74 27.02 -12.48
CA THR A 36 -17.57 25.57 -12.56
C THR A 36 -17.68 25.08 -11.14
N GLY A 37 -18.66 24.22 -10.88
CA GLY A 37 -18.88 23.61 -9.58
C GLY A 37 -17.62 22.89 -9.10
N HIS A 38 -16.73 23.65 -8.52
CA HIS A 38 -15.66 23.15 -7.72
C HIS A 38 -16.32 22.64 -6.46
N LEU A 39 -16.40 21.33 -6.34
CA LEU A 39 -16.66 20.70 -5.05
C LEU A 39 -15.60 21.28 -4.13
N ASN A 40 -16.03 22.25 -3.35
CA ASN A 40 -15.24 22.80 -2.28
C ASN A 40 -14.93 21.62 -1.37
N TYR A 41 -13.75 21.05 -1.54
CA TYR A 41 -13.18 20.13 -0.58
C TYR A 41 -12.87 20.99 0.64
N ASP A 42 -13.93 21.19 1.40
CA ASP A 42 -13.89 21.86 2.68
C ASP A 42 -12.79 21.15 3.47
N ASN A 43 -11.71 21.86 3.71
CA ASN A 43 -10.61 21.40 4.53
C ASN A 43 -11.10 21.34 5.99
N ARG A 44 -12.13 20.52 6.22
CA ARG A 44 -12.53 20.13 7.55
C ARG A 44 -11.37 19.29 8.09
N VAL A 45 -10.70 19.90 9.04
CA VAL A 45 -9.81 19.23 9.97
C VAL A 45 -10.36 17.83 10.21
N ALA A 46 -9.66 16.82 9.66
CA ALA A 46 -10.07 15.44 9.78
C ALA A 46 -10.26 15.12 11.26
N GLU A 47 -11.48 14.87 11.65
CA GLU A 47 -11.79 14.30 12.96
C GLU A 47 -10.89 13.07 13.13
N PRO A 48 -10.23 12.88 14.28
CA PRO A 48 -9.23 11.82 14.47
C PRO A 48 -9.74 10.40 14.20
N GLY A 49 -11.04 10.21 14.05
CA GLY A 49 -11.64 8.93 13.71
C GLY A 49 -11.55 8.52 12.23
N TYR A 50 -11.45 9.48 11.29
CA TYR A 50 -11.45 9.16 9.86
C TYR A 50 -10.08 8.70 9.35
N THR A 51 -9.01 9.14 9.96
CA THR A 51 -7.65 8.78 9.56
C THR A 51 -7.36 7.31 9.79
N GLN A 52 -7.87 6.75 10.89
CA GLN A 52 -7.64 5.33 11.24
C GLN A 52 -8.33 4.37 10.27
N ILE A 53 -9.53 4.70 9.78
CA ILE A 53 -10.27 3.85 8.82
C ILE A 53 -9.57 3.83 7.46
N THR A 54 -8.99 4.96 7.06
CA THR A 54 -8.28 5.08 5.79
C THR A 54 -6.97 4.30 5.83
N ASP A 55 -6.21 4.40 6.91
CA ASP A 55 -4.94 3.72 7.08
C ASP A 55 -5.13 2.19 7.12
N GLN A 56 -6.15 1.72 7.83
CA GLN A 56 -6.45 0.29 7.91
C GLN A 56 -6.85 -0.29 6.55
N ARG A 57 -7.65 0.42 5.75
CA ARG A 57 -7.99 -0.02 4.39
C ARG A 57 -6.77 -0.11 3.48
N VAL A 58 -5.84 0.82 3.61
CA VAL A 58 -4.59 0.80 2.84
C VAL A 58 -3.73 -0.40 3.24
N GLU A 59 -3.60 -0.68 4.53
CA GLU A 59 -2.85 -1.84 5.01
C GLU A 59 -3.50 -3.17 4.61
N ASP A 60 -4.82 -3.28 4.68
CA ASP A 60 -5.56 -4.45 4.22
C ASP A 60 -5.37 -4.69 2.72
N SER A 61 -5.40 -3.63 1.90
CA SER A 61 -5.13 -3.71 0.46
C SER A 61 -3.71 -4.20 0.17
N ARG A 62 -2.72 -3.67 0.88
CA ARG A 62 -1.33 -4.10 0.76
C ARG A 62 -1.14 -5.56 1.19
N THR A 63 -1.84 -5.97 2.24
CA THR A 63 -1.81 -7.36 2.70
C THR A 63 -2.40 -8.30 1.65
N ALA A 64 -3.54 -7.93 1.04
CA ALA A 64 -4.13 -8.70 -0.05
C ALA A 64 -3.19 -8.83 -1.26
N GLU A 65 -2.49 -7.76 -1.64
CA GLU A 65 -1.51 -7.80 -2.74
C GLU A 65 -0.33 -8.73 -2.41
N ARG A 66 0.24 -8.64 -1.21
CA ARG A 66 1.31 -9.54 -0.78
C ARG A 66 0.90 -11.00 -0.81
N VAL A 67 -0.34 -11.30 -0.44
CA VAL A 67 -0.87 -12.68 -0.51
C VAL A 67 -1.01 -13.12 -1.96
N ARG A 68 -1.50 -12.27 -2.87
CA ARG A 68 -1.57 -12.58 -4.31
C ARG A 68 -0.19 -12.84 -4.90
N GLU A 69 0.79 -12.01 -4.58
CA GLU A 69 2.17 -12.21 -5.01
C GLU A 69 2.75 -13.52 -4.48
N ALA A 70 2.52 -13.83 -3.21
CA ALA A 70 2.99 -15.09 -2.59
C ALA A 70 2.35 -16.32 -3.24
N LEU A 71 1.07 -16.26 -3.61
CA LEU A 71 0.39 -17.33 -4.36
C LEU A 71 0.94 -17.45 -5.78
N ALA A 72 1.19 -16.33 -6.46
CA ALA A 72 1.76 -16.31 -7.80
C ALA A 72 3.23 -16.82 -7.82
N ALA A 73 3.97 -16.62 -6.74
CA ALA A 73 5.34 -17.10 -6.59
C ALA A 73 5.45 -18.63 -6.40
N ALA A 74 4.32 -19.35 -6.30
CA ALA A 74 4.28 -20.81 -6.16
C ALA A 74 3.89 -21.49 -7.50
N PRO A 75 4.80 -21.60 -8.48
CA PRO A 75 4.48 -22.03 -9.86
C PRO A 75 4.02 -23.48 -9.97
N GLN A 76 4.32 -24.29 -8.98
CA GLN A 76 3.87 -25.68 -8.90
C GLN A 76 2.37 -25.82 -8.60
N TYR A 77 1.74 -24.75 -8.13
CA TYR A 77 0.31 -24.69 -7.85
C TYR A 77 -0.29 -23.55 -8.65
N LYS A 78 -1.14 -23.85 -9.62
CA LYS A 78 -1.87 -22.82 -10.34
C LYS A 78 -3.02 -22.31 -9.49
N PHE A 79 -2.91 -21.08 -9.04
CA PHE A 79 -3.93 -20.40 -8.23
C PHE A 79 -4.72 -19.35 -9.03
N ASP A 80 -4.78 -19.48 -10.36
CA ASP A 80 -5.43 -18.51 -11.25
C ASP A 80 -6.91 -18.28 -10.92
N GLY A 81 -7.54 -19.24 -10.27
CA GLY A 81 -8.94 -19.15 -9.85
C GLY A 81 -9.15 -18.77 -8.39
N VAL A 82 -8.11 -18.32 -7.68
CA VAL A 82 -8.20 -17.98 -6.26
C VAL A 82 -8.25 -16.46 -6.08
N GLY A 83 -9.37 -15.97 -5.56
CA GLY A 83 -9.55 -14.58 -5.15
C GLY A 83 -9.06 -14.36 -3.73
N VAL A 84 -8.47 -13.20 -3.48
CA VAL A 84 -7.96 -12.78 -2.16
C VAL A 84 -8.61 -11.47 -1.75
N ALA A 85 -9.21 -11.45 -0.58
CA ALA A 85 -9.68 -10.25 0.10
C ALA A 85 -9.04 -10.16 1.47
N ALA A 86 -8.74 -8.96 1.93
CA ALA A 86 -8.24 -8.73 3.28
C ALA A 86 -9.04 -7.63 3.98
N GLY A 87 -9.26 -7.81 5.27
CA GLY A 87 -9.95 -6.84 6.12
C GLY A 87 -9.60 -7.08 7.58
N ASN A 88 -9.18 -6.03 8.28
CA ASN A 88 -8.80 -6.09 9.70
C ASN A 88 -7.69 -7.12 10.02
N GLY A 89 -6.85 -7.44 9.04
CA GLY A 89 -5.83 -8.48 9.15
C GLY A 89 -6.34 -9.91 8.94
N VAL A 90 -7.62 -10.10 8.62
CA VAL A 90 -8.19 -11.38 8.20
C VAL A 90 -8.12 -11.49 6.69
N VAL A 91 -7.51 -12.54 6.17
CA VAL A 91 -7.45 -12.84 4.74
C VAL A 91 -8.48 -13.90 4.40
N GLN A 92 -9.36 -13.57 3.48
CA GLN A 92 -10.34 -14.50 2.94
C GLN A 92 -9.89 -14.97 1.55
N LEU A 93 -9.72 -16.27 1.41
CA LEU A 93 -9.45 -16.93 0.13
C LEU A 93 -10.76 -17.51 -0.41
N SER A 94 -11.03 -17.27 -1.68
CA SER A 94 -12.24 -17.76 -2.35
C SER A 94 -11.91 -18.20 -3.77
N GLY A 95 -12.73 -19.07 -4.35
CA GLY A 95 -12.54 -19.52 -5.71
C GLY A 95 -12.45 -21.03 -5.85
N PHE A 96 -11.81 -21.49 -6.91
CA PHE A 96 -11.78 -22.92 -7.26
C PHE A 96 -10.35 -23.39 -7.52
N VAL A 97 -10.04 -24.58 -7.05
CA VAL A 97 -8.80 -25.29 -7.33
C VAL A 97 -9.10 -26.73 -7.73
N ASN A 98 -8.14 -27.40 -8.34
CA ASN A 98 -8.33 -28.76 -8.86
C ASN A 98 -8.06 -29.85 -7.83
N THR A 99 -7.35 -29.53 -6.73
CA THR A 99 -6.96 -30.54 -5.72
C THR A 99 -7.05 -29.99 -4.30
N SER A 100 -7.30 -30.87 -3.36
CA SER A 100 -7.27 -30.55 -1.93
C SER A 100 -5.88 -30.07 -1.47
N ALA A 101 -4.83 -30.56 -2.10
CA ALA A 101 -3.46 -30.13 -1.83
C ALA A 101 -3.27 -28.64 -2.18
N GLN A 102 -3.82 -28.18 -3.31
CA GLN A 102 -3.80 -26.76 -3.68
C GLN A 102 -4.57 -25.90 -2.66
N LYS A 103 -5.75 -26.35 -2.23
CA LYS A 103 -6.53 -25.64 -1.20
C LYS A 103 -5.74 -25.47 0.09
N ASN A 104 -5.16 -26.53 0.59
CA ASN A 104 -4.37 -26.49 1.82
C ASN A 104 -3.14 -25.59 1.66
N ARG A 105 -2.46 -25.69 0.52
CA ARG A 105 -1.26 -24.91 0.24
C ARG A 105 -1.56 -23.42 0.12
N ALA A 106 -2.68 -23.04 -0.47
CA ALA A 106 -3.12 -21.65 -0.53
C ALA A 106 -3.28 -21.04 0.87
N GLY A 107 -3.91 -21.77 1.79
CA GLY A 107 -4.06 -21.36 3.19
C GLY A 107 -2.71 -21.22 3.91
N GLU A 108 -1.80 -22.16 3.71
CA GLU A 108 -0.45 -22.10 4.30
C GLU A 108 0.36 -20.90 3.79
N ILE A 109 0.32 -20.64 2.48
CA ILE A 109 1.02 -19.51 1.89
C ILE A 109 0.47 -18.20 2.45
N ALA A 110 -0.86 -18.05 2.48
CA ALA A 110 -1.51 -16.86 2.99
C ALA A 110 -1.18 -16.62 4.48
N SER A 111 -1.14 -17.65 5.30
CA SER A 111 -0.87 -17.53 6.74
C SER A 111 0.56 -17.07 7.07
N LYS A 112 1.49 -17.26 6.13
CA LYS A 112 2.91 -16.86 6.29
C LYS A 112 3.19 -15.43 5.86
N VAL A 113 2.23 -14.76 5.26
CA VAL A 113 2.40 -13.38 4.77
C VAL A 113 2.34 -12.38 5.92
N ALA A 114 3.27 -11.44 5.92
CA ALA A 114 3.33 -10.38 6.93
C ALA A 114 2.05 -9.51 6.90
N GLY A 115 1.46 -9.27 8.05
CA GLY A 115 0.21 -8.52 8.22
C GLY A 115 -1.04 -9.39 8.31
N VAL A 116 -0.93 -10.70 8.08
CA VAL A 116 -2.05 -11.65 8.21
C VAL A 116 -2.16 -12.14 9.65
N LYS A 117 -3.30 -11.92 10.26
CA LYS A 117 -3.64 -12.39 11.61
C LYS A 117 -4.40 -13.71 11.57
N SER A 118 -5.26 -13.88 10.55
CA SER A 118 -6.08 -15.06 10.36
C SER A 118 -6.37 -15.28 8.88
N VAL A 119 -6.61 -16.54 8.49
CA VAL A 119 -6.96 -16.91 7.12
C VAL A 119 -8.25 -17.72 7.12
N GLU A 120 -9.22 -17.25 6.34
CA GLU A 120 -10.45 -17.96 6.02
C GLU A 120 -10.33 -18.60 4.63
N ASN A 121 -10.21 -19.91 4.58
CA ASN A 121 -10.01 -20.64 3.34
C ASN A 121 -11.33 -21.20 2.80
N ASN A 122 -12.04 -20.38 2.02
CA ASN A 122 -13.31 -20.72 1.36
C ASN A 122 -13.12 -21.20 -0.09
N VAL A 123 -11.93 -21.74 -0.40
CA VAL A 123 -11.64 -22.29 -1.71
C VAL A 123 -12.35 -23.64 -1.89
N THR A 124 -13.02 -23.81 -3.03
CA THR A 124 -13.71 -25.04 -3.40
C THR A 124 -12.82 -25.90 -4.31
N VAL A 125 -12.79 -27.20 -4.06
CA VAL A 125 -12.08 -28.15 -4.93
C VAL A 125 -13.03 -28.64 -6.01
N ARG A 126 -12.60 -28.55 -7.28
CA ARG A 126 -13.30 -29.15 -8.43
C ARG A 126 -12.68 -30.52 -8.70
N GLU A 127 -13.46 -31.53 -8.53
CA GLU A 127 -13.13 -32.89 -8.98
C GLU A 127 -13.51 -33.09 -10.43
#